data_91cbcaca2d21ebdf9e23207d022ff605
#
_entry.id   91cbcaca2d21ebdf9e23207d022ff605
#
_cell.length_a   1.000
_cell.length_b   1.000
_cell.length_c   1.000
_cell.angle_alpha   90.00
_cell.angle_beta   90.00
_cell.angle_gamma   90.00
#
_symmetry.space_group_name_H-M   'P 1'
#
loop_
_entity.id
_entity.type
_entity.pdbx_description
1 polymer ?
#
loop_
_entity_poly.entity_id
_entity_poly.type
_entity_poly.pdbx_seq_one_letter_code
_entity_poly.pdbx_strand_id
1 'polypeptide(L)'
;MTRAKTAPTSASSAATRAADRIARSWVSFVGSGPGDPDLLTVRAVDLIGQADVVITESPEHAPMVRHLLGLPEPVESVDEDGTDHDESDEVAPQGPEFIDGGFGEDGQPLTQAARAKVVVKQAKRGLRIVRLLAGDPFLYASGPEEAQACAKAGLGFEIVPGVSSVAAVPAYAGIPLTSKDHREVSVVTCGDKVDWREYADNRTLVLLSAVGQIAEIADALVAAGRSPRTPVAMTRVGTTTEQQTVVSTLADIAADARAARMTPPAITVVGDVVGLREKLSWFETKPLFGWRVLVPRTKDQAASLSLGLRGFGAVPEEVPTISVEPPRNPLQMDKAVRGLVEGRYEWIAFTSVNAVRAVREKFEEYGLDARAFSGLKIAAVGDKTAAAIAAWGLRADLMPSGEQSAAGLLADWPEYDELLDPINRVFLPRADIATENLVAGLIDLGWECDDVTAYRTVRATPPPAPVRDAIKSGKFDAVVFTSSSTVRNLVGIAGKPHPSTVIAVIGPATAKTAEEHGLRVDVLASKPDVDELVNALADFGASRRQAIIESGEPVTKPSERKPSARRKVRAK
;
A
#
# COMPACT_ATOMS: atom_id res chain seq x y z
N MET A 1 -16.23 9.65 -73.19
CA MET A 1 -14.94 9.60 -72.47
C MET A 1 -15.23 9.42 -71.00
N THR A 2 -15.24 8.18 -70.54
CA THR A 2 -15.60 7.78 -69.15
C THR A 2 -14.31 7.61 -68.37
N ARG A 3 -14.10 8.44 -67.32
CA ARG A 3 -12.98 8.30 -66.38
C ARG A 3 -13.32 7.23 -65.32
N ALA A 4 -12.62 6.12 -65.37
CA ALA A 4 -12.68 5.09 -64.34
C ALA A 4 -12.06 5.64 -63.03
N LYS A 5 -12.84 5.62 -61.92
CA LYS A 5 -12.34 5.82 -60.58
C LYS A 5 -11.71 4.52 -60.10
N THR A 6 -10.39 4.47 -60.00
CA THR A 6 -9.68 3.41 -59.29
C THR A 6 -9.86 3.62 -57.79
N ALA A 7 -10.49 2.66 -57.11
CA ALA A 7 -10.55 2.60 -55.64
C ALA A 7 -9.16 2.28 -55.07
N PRO A 8 -8.74 2.88 -53.94
CA PRO A 8 -7.46 2.54 -53.33
C PRO A 8 -7.50 1.11 -52.77
N THR A 9 -6.50 0.33 -53.09
CA THR A 9 -6.33 -1.04 -52.68
C THR A 9 -6.24 -1.18 -51.15
N SER A 10 -6.91 -2.17 -50.57
CA SER A 10 -6.99 -2.45 -49.13
C SER A 10 -5.64 -2.60 -48.40
N ALA A 11 -4.59 -2.93 -49.14
CA ALA A 11 -3.21 -3.04 -48.63
C ALA A 11 -2.60 -1.68 -48.22
N SER A 12 -2.90 -0.57 -48.94
CA SER A 12 -2.43 0.77 -48.60
C SER A 12 -3.04 1.28 -47.30
N SER A 13 -4.28 0.99 -47.01
CA SER A 13 -4.98 1.42 -45.78
C SER A 13 -4.51 0.68 -44.52
N ALA A 14 -4.06 -0.58 -44.68
CA ALA A 14 -3.51 -1.36 -43.55
C ALA A 14 -2.08 -0.92 -43.20
N ALA A 15 -1.24 -0.63 -44.21
CA ALA A 15 0.12 -0.12 -44.01
C ALA A 15 0.11 1.29 -43.39
N THR A 16 -0.81 2.16 -43.82
CA THR A 16 -0.98 3.50 -43.24
C THR A 16 -1.45 3.42 -41.80
N ARG A 17 -2.42 2.55 -41.48
CA ARG A 17 -2.86 2.31 -40.10
C ARG A 17 -1.80 1.69 -39.21
N ALA A 18 -0.95 0.81 -39.75
CA ALA A 18 0.18 0.25 -39.02
C ALA A 18 1.27 1.32 -38.74
N ALA A 19 1.55 2.19 -39.71
CA ALA A 19 2.46 3.32 -39.53
C ALA A 19 1.94 4.34 -38.51
N ASP A 20 0.66 4.69 -38.56
CA ASP A 20 0.01 5.56 -37.57
C ASP A 20 -0.01 4.95 -36.17
N ARG A 21 -0.13 3.62 -36.05
CA ARG A 21 -0.01 2.90 -34.78
C ARG A 21 1.40 2.98 -34.19
N ILE A 22 2.42 2.76 -35.02
CA ILE A 22 3.83 2.85 -34.62
C ILE A 22 4.18 4.29 -34.22
N ALA A 23 3.66 5.29 -34.92
CA ALA A 23 3.85 6.71 -34.58
C ALA A 23 3.22 7.11 -33.22
N ARG A 24 2.27 6.34 -32.73
CA ARG A 24 1.63 6.51 -31.40
C ARG A 24 2.24 5.62 -30.31
N SER A 25 3.11 4.68 -30.70
CA SER A 25 3.75 3.77 -29.75
C SER A 25 4.80 4.50 -28.95
N TRP A 26 4.67 4.46 -27.65
CA TRP A 26 5.56 5.13 -26.71
C TRP A 26 5.95 4.20 -25.59
N VAL A 27 7.26 4.13 -25.31
CA VAL A 27 7.81 3.34 -24.20
C VAL A 27 8.41 4.27 -23.17
N SER A 28 7.88 4.25 -21.97
CA SER A 28 8.49 4.94 -20.84
C SER A 28 9.34 3.95 -20.05
N PHE A 29 10.67 4.14 -20.08
CA PHE A 29 11.61 3.41 -19.21
C PHE A 29 11.62 4.08 -17.85
N VAL A 30 11.05 3.45 -16.85
CA VAL A 30 10.76 4.05 -15.55
C VAL A 30 11.55 3.34 -14.46
N GLY A 31 12.27 4.12 -13.64
CA GLY A 31 12.91 3.60 -12.44
C GLY A 31 11.89 3.29 -11.35
N SER A 32 11.90 2.04 -10.86
CA SER A 32 11.05 1.61 -9.75
C SER A 32 11.55 2.04 -8.37
N GLY A 33 12.70 2.70 -8.30
CA GLY A 33 13.35 2.97 -7.04
C GLY A 33 14.00 1.74 -6.40
N PRO A 34 14.46 1.85 -5.16
CA PRO A 34 15.27 0.84 -4.49
C PRO A 34 14.48 -0.24 -3.74
N GLY A 35 13.14 -0.15 -3.71
CA GLY A 35 12.26 -1.09 -3.00
C GLY A 35 11.10 -0.44 -2.26
N ASP A 36 11.32 0.70 -1.60
CA ASP A 36 10.26 1.48 -0.94
C ASP A 36 9.39 2.17 -2.01
N PRO A 37 8.07 1.88 -2.11
CA PRO A 37 7.18 2.53 -3.07
C PRO A 37 7.10 4.06 -2.92
N ASP A 38 7.32 4.58 -1.71
CA ASP A 38 7.31 6.02 -1.45
C ASP A 38 8.52 6.75 -2.09
N LEU A 39 9.50 5.99 -2.59
CA LEU A 39 10.64 6.51 -3.34
C LEU A 39 10.44 6.50 -4.86
N LEU A 40 9.23 6.16 -5.34
CA LEU A 40 8.86 6.41 -6.73
C LEU A 40 8.82 7.91 -7.01
N THR A 41 9.28 8.31 -8.20
CA THR A 41 9.11 9.71 -8.61
C THR A 41 7.65 9.99 -8.95
N VAL A 42 7.19 11.24 -8.78
CA VAL A 42 5.84 11.66 -9.16
C VAL A 42 5.56 11.30 -10.62
N ARG A 43 6.55 11.52 -11.52
CA ARG A 43 6.42 11.16 -12.94
C ARG A 43 6.24 9.65 -13.15
N ALA A 44 6.92 8.81 -12.37
CA ALA A 44 6.75 7.36 -12.42
C ALA A 44 5.33 6.95 -12.06
N VAL A 45 4.78 7.50 -10.97
CA VAL A 45 3.41 7.25 -10.52
C VAL A 45 2.39 7.65 -11.59
N ASP A 46 2.53 8.84 -12.18
CA ASP A 46 1.65 9.33 -13.24
C ASP A 46 1.65 8.40 -14.46
N LEU A 47 2.81 7.94 -14.90
CA LEU A 47 2.94 7.08 -16.07
C LEU A 47 2.40 5.66 -15.82
N ILE A 48 2.66 5.11 -14.64
CA ILE A 48 2.12 3.81 -14.22
C ILE A 48 0.57 3.86 -14.20
N GLY A 49 0.00 4.94 -13.68
CA GLY A 49 -1.46 5.15 -13.63
C GLY A 49 -2.12 5.28 -15.02
N GLN A 50 -1.33 5.61 -16.06
CA GLN A 50 -1.80 5.78 -17.43
C GLN A 50 -1.40 4.63 -18.36
N ALA A 51 -0.65 3.65 -17.87
CA ALA A 51 -0.13 2.55 -18.68
C ALA A 51 -1.24 1.60 -19.16
N ASP A 52 -1.15 1.17 -20.41
CA ASP A 52 -1.94 0.05 -20.92
C ASP A 52 -1.24 -1.28 -20.62
N VAL A 53 0.11 -1.26 -20.59
CA VAL A 53 0.95 -2.42 -20.28
C VAL A 53 2.10 -2.02 -19.37
N VAL A 54 2.34 -2.78 -18.32
CA VAL A 54 3.53 -2.67 -17.45
C VAL A 54 4.41 -3.90 -17.66
N ILE A 55 5.62 -3.69 -18.17
CA ILE A 55 6.64 -4.74 -18.32
C ILE A 55 7.55 -4.68 -17.11
N THR A 56 7.54 -5.70 -16.26
CA THR A 56 8.31 -5.78 -15.01
C THR A 56 9.69 -6.35 -15.24
N GLU A 57 10.64 -6.07 -14.35
CA GLU A 57 11.99 -6.66 -14.35
C GLU A 57 12.13 -7.73 -13.28
N SER A 58 11.40 -7.59 -12.18
CA SER A 58 11.45 -8.48 -11.03
C SER A 58 10.05 -8.81 -10.52
N PRO A 59 9.88 -9.94 -9.79
CA PRO A 59 8.59 -10.36 -9.26
C PRO A 59 7.92 -9.33 -8.34
N GLU A 60 8.70 -8.52 -7.63
CA GLU A 60 8.19 -7.54 -6.66
C GLU A 60 7.51 -6.34 -7.34
N HIS A 61 7.78 -6.09 -8.62
CA HIS A 61 7.23 -4.94 -9.34
C HIS A 61 5.70 -5.04 -9.53
N ALA A 62 5.18 -6.22 -9.84
CA ALA A 62 3.75 -6.38 -10.09
C ALA A 62 2.90 -6.14 -8.84
N PRO A 63 3.21 -6.74 -7.66
CA PRO A 63 2.54 -6.41 -6.40
C PRO A 63 2.64 -4.93 -6.03
N MET A 64 3.82 -4.32 -6.20
CA MET A 64 4.03 -2.89 -5.93
C MET A 64 3.10 -2.02 -6.78
N VAL A 65 3.02 -2.26 -8.09
CA VAL A 65 2.15 -1.51 -9.00
C VAL A 65 0.67 -1.76 -8.68
N ARG A 66 0.27 -3.01 -8.38
CA ARG A 66 -1.09 -3.31 -7.94
C ARG A 66 -1.46 -2.55 -6.68
N HIS A 67 -0.58 -2.54 -5.69
CA HIS A 67 -0.79 -1.77 -4.46
C HIS A 67 -0.92 -0.27 -4.74
N LEU A 68 -0.04 0.30 -5.57
CA LEU A 68 -0.07 1.71 -5.98
C LEU A 68 -1.39 2.10 -6.65
N LEU A 69 -1.90 1.24 -7.54
CA LEU A 69 -3.15 1.46 -8.28
C LEU A 69 -4.40 1.01 -7.51
N GLY A 70 -4.25 0.45 -6.33
CA GLY A 70 -5.36 -0.07 -5.54
C GLY A 70 -6.05 -1.30 -6.15
N LEU A 71 -5.34 -2.03 -7.01
CA LEU A 71 -5.85 -3.24 -7.67
C LEU A 71 -5.80 -4.45 -6.72
N PRO A 72 -6.73 -5.42 -6.85
CA PRO A 72 -6.68 -6.65 -6.08
C PRO A 72 -5.46 -7.51 -6.45
N GLU A 73 -4.97 -8.28 -5.48
CA GLU A 73 -3.99 -9.34 -5.77
C GLU A 73 -4.63 -10.41 -6.68
N PRO A 74 -3.86 -11.04 -7.57
CA PRO A 74 -4.35 -12.14 -8.38
C PRO A 74 -4.84 -13.26 -7.47
N VAL A 75 -6.06 -13.73 -7.67
CA VAL A 75 -6.54 -14.95 -7.02
C VAL A 75 -5.87 -16.11 -7.77
N GLU A 76 -4.94 -16.83 -7.12
CA GLU A 76 -4.50 -18.11 -7.64
C GLU A 76 -5.73 -19.02 -7.63
N SER A 77 -6.30 -19.30 -8.81
CA SER A 77 -7.30 -20.34 -8.99
C SER A 77 -6.62 -21.69 -8.75
N VAL A 78 -6.81 -22.22 -7.54
CA VAL A 78 -6.49 -23.64 -7.28
C VAL A 78 -7.70 -24.41 -7.78
N ASP A 79 -7.63 -24.83 -9.03
CA ASP A 79 -8.60 -25.77 -9.60
C ASP A 79 -8.37 -27.16 -9.00
N GLU A 80 -9.05 -27.47 -7.90
CA GLU A 80 -9.15 -28.83 -7.34
C GLU A 80 -10.44 -29.57 -7.76
N ASP A 81 -11.25 -29.05 -8.71
CA ASP A 81 -12.34 -29.86 -9.28
C ASP A 81 -12.72 -29.35 -10.67
N GLY A 82 -12.57 -30.22 -11.67
CA GLY A 82 -12.93 -29.98 -13.06
C GLY A 82 -14.45 -29.88 -13.27
N THR A 83 -15.01 -28.70 -13.03
CA THR A 83 -16.35 -28.36 -13.49
C THR A 83 -16.25 -27.13 -14.38
N ASP A 84 -16.58 -27.33 -15.66
CA ASP A 84 -16.80 -26.28 -16.65
C ASP A 84 -17.79 -25.23 -16.07
N HIS A 85 -17.31 -24.06 -15.71
CA HIS A 85 -18.16 -22.90 -15.51
C HIS A 85 -18.12 -22.03 -16.78
N ASP A 86 -19.30 -21.80 -17.29
CA ASP A 86 -19.68 -20.99 -18.44
C ASP A 86 -18.91 -19.65 -18.51
N GLU A 87 -18.14 -19.42 -19.57
CA GLU A 87 -17.37 -18.23 -19.89
C GLU A 87 -18.28 -17.05 -20.27
N SER A 88 -19.07 -16.51 -19.37
CA SER A 88 -19.95 -15.41 -19.74
C SER A 88 -19.93 -14.16 -18.87
N ASP A 89 -18.96 -14.00 -17.95
CA ASP A 89 -18.75 -12.73 -17.25
C ASP A 89 -17.25 -12.42 -17.07
N GLU A 90 -16.52 -12.23 -18.18
CA GLU A 90 -15.23 -11.54 -18.15
C GLU A 90 -15.45 -10.08 -17.74
N VAL A 91 -15.37 -9.80 -16.47
CA VAL A 91 -15.15 -8.43 -15.98
C VAL A 91 -13.81 -7.98 -16.55
N ALA A 92 -13.85 -6.98 -17.45
CA ALA A 92 -12.66 -6.41 -18.07
C ALA A 92 -11.62 -6.11 -16.98
N PRO A 93 -10.33 -6.49 -17.15
CA PRO A 93 -9.32 -6.32 -16.13
C PRO A 93 -9.19 -4.83 -15.78
N GLN A 94 -9.53 -4.47 -14.56
CA GLN A 94 -9.35 -3.12 -14.04
C GLN A 94 -7.86 -2.90 -13.78
N GLY A 95 -7.13 -2.38 -14.78
CA GLY A 95 -5.71 -2.06 -14.65
C GLY A 95 -4.88 -2.41 -15.88
N PRO A 96 -3.56 -2.11 -15.86
CA PRO A 96 -2.66 -2.43 -16.97
C PRO A 96 -2.43 -3.95 -17.08
N GLU A 97 -2.15 -4.40 -18.30
CA GLU A 97 -1.63 -5.75 -18.55
C GLU A 97 -0.21 -5.86 -17.94
N PHE A 98 0.06 -6.92 -17.15
CA PHE A 98 1.38 -7.17 -16.59
C PHE A 98 2.13 -8.21 -17.43
N ILE A 99 3.37 -7.89 -17.79
CA ILE A 99 4.24 -8.80 -18.56
C ILE A 99 5.58 -8.91 -17.84
N ASP A 100 6.03 -10.13 -17.62
CA ASP A 100 7.37 -10.37 -17.13
C ASP A 100 8.41 -10.09 -18.23
N GLY A 101 9.28 -9.13 -17.98
CA GLY A 101 10.40 -8.78 -18.86
C GLY A 101 11.76 -9.13 -18.25
N GLY A 102 11.77 -9.77 -17.09
CA GLY A 102 12.97 -10.21 -16.38
C GLY A 102 13.27 -11.69 -16.54
N PHE A 103 12.22 -12.52 -16.58
CA PHE A 103 12.33 -13.99 -16.57
C PHE A 103 11.53 -14.61 -17.72
N GLY A 104 11.97 -15.78 -18.18
CA GLY A 104 11.26 -16.58 -19.16
C GLY A 104 10.23 -17.50 -18.51
N GLU A 105 9.43 -18.19 -19.33
CA GLU A 105 8.44 -19.16 -18.86
C GLU A 105 9.07 -20.33 -18.08
N ASP A 106 10.37 -20.57 -18.29
CA ASP A 106 11.18 -21.57 -17.58
C ASP A 106 11.72 -21.05 -16.22
N GLY A 107 11.38 -19.83 -15.83
CA GLY A 107 11.85 -19.16 -14.63
C GLY A 107 13.32 -18.72 -14.68
N GLN A 108 13.98 -18.82 -15.84
CA GLN A 108 15.36 -18.38 -15.99
C GLN A 108 15.42 -16.89 -16.38
N PRO A 109 16.45 -16.16 -15.91
CA PRO A 109 16.63 -14.76 -16.31
C PRO A 109 16.77 -14.60 -17.81
N LEU A 110 16.00 -13.70 -18.39
CA LEU A 110 16.07 -13.37 -19.80
C LEU A 110 17.42 -12.69 -20.12
N THR A 111 18.01 -13.05 -21.27
CA THR A 111 19.16 -12.32 -21.81
C THR A 111 18.76 -10.89 -22.19
N GLN A 112 19.72 -9.96 -22.23
CA GLN A 112 19.48 -8.56 -22.64
C GLN A 112 18.78 -8.49 -24.00
N ALA A 113 19.18 -9.31 -24.97
CA ALA A 113 18.54 -9.36 -26.29
C ALA A 113 17.08 -9.87 -26.23
N ALA A 114 16.78 -10.78 -25.34
CA ALA A 114 15.40 -11.28 -25.12
C ALA A 114 14.52 -10.22 -24.47
N ARG A 115 15.03 -9.53 -23.43
CA ARG A 115 14.33 -8.40 -22.77
C ARG A 115 13.98 -7.31 -23.77
N ALA A 116 14.95 -6.87 -24.57
CA ALA A 116 14.73 -5.87 -25.62
C ALA A 116 13.67 -6.31 -26.66
N LYS A 117 13.64 -7.61 -27.02
CA LYS A 117 12.61 -8.15 -27.92
C LYS A 117 11.21 -8.08 -27.29
N VAL A 118 11.07 -8.36 -26.01
CA VAL A 118 9.79 -8.25 -25.29
C VAL A 118 9.27 -6.82 -25.38
N VAL A 119 10.09 -5.83 -25.01
CA VAL A 119 9.70 -4.42 -25.05
C VAL A 119 9.30 -3.98 -26.47
N VAL A 120 10.13 -4.26 -27.47
CA VAL A 120 9.83 -3.90 -28.87
C VAL A 120 8.57 -4.59 -29.39
N LYS A 121 8.34 -5.86 -29.02
CA LYS A 121 7.13 -6.60 -29.40
C LYS A 121 5.89 -5.92 -28.87
N GLN A 122 5.88 -5.55 -27.58
CA GLN A 122 4.74 -4.91 -26.95
C GLN A 122 4.50 -3.50 -27.48
N ALA A 123 5.55 -2.71 -27.62
CA ALA A 123 5.45 -1.34 -28.16
C ALA A 123 4.81 -1.30 -29.56
N LYS A 124 5.07 -2.30 -30.42
CA LYS A 124 4.45 -2.40 -31.76
C LYS A 124 2.94 -2.62 -31.74
N ARG A 125 2.33 -2.92 -30.58
CA ARG A 125 0.87 -3.00 -30.42
C ARG A 125 0.19 -1.63 -30.48
N GLY A 126 0.94 -0.52 -30.37
CA GLY A 126 0.40 0.83 -30.37
C GLY A 126 -0.21 1.23 -29.04
N LEU A 127 0.30 0.65 -27.94
CA LEU A 127 -0.12 0.87 -26.58
C LEU A 127 0.90 1.75 -25.82
N ARG A 128 0.47 2.33 -24.70
CA ARG A 128 1.34 3.03 -23.75
C ARG A 128 2.04 2.00 -22.87
N ILE A 129 3.34 1.85 -23.07
CA ILE A 129 4.14 0.86 -22.36
C ILE A 129 4.94 1.55 -21.27
N VAL A 130 4.84 1.04 -20.06
CA VAL A 130 5.79 1.32 -18.97
C VAL A 130 6.72 0.12 -18.84
N ARG A 131 8.01 0.33 -19.08
CA ARG A 131 9.08 -0.63 -18.74
C ARG A 131 9.66 -0.26 -17.39
N LEU A 132 9.35 -1.04 -16.37
CA LEU A 132 9.76 -0.79 -14.99
C LEU A 132 11.10 -1.49 -14.72
N LEU A 133 12.10 -0.72 -14.31
CA LEU A 133 13.47 -1.17 -14.05
C LEU A 133 13.89 -0.83 -12.62
N ALA A 134 14.58 -1.74 -11.96
CA ALA A 134 15.01 -1.55 -10.57
C ALA A 134 15.95 -0.35 -10.42
N GLY A 135 15.73 0.45 -9.38
CA GLY A 135 16.50 1.68 -9.12
C GLY A 135 16.30 2.73 -10.20
N ASP A 136 17.33 2.98 -10.98
CA ASP A 136 17.36 3.95 -12.08
C ASP A 136 17.60 3.22 -13.42
N PRO A 137 16.83 3.52 -14.48
CA PRO A 137 16.92 2.82 -15.76
C PRO A 137 18.28 2.87 -16.43
N PHE A 138 19.07 3.92 -16.16
CA PHE A 138 20.35 4.18 -16.84
C PHE A 138 21.57 4.05 -15.93
N LEU A 139 21.36 3.56 -14.69
CA LEU A 139 22.46 3.33 -13.75
C LEU A 139 22.48 1.86 -13.30
N TYR A 140 23.41 1.07 -13.85
CA TYR A 140 23.57 -0.37 -13.59
C TYR A 140 22.30 -1.21 -13.89
N ALA A 141 21.55 -0.80 -14.92
CA ALA A 141 20.33 -1.45 -15.40
C ALA A 141 20.40 -1.74 -16.89
N SER A 142 19.44 -2.50 -17.43
CA SER A 142 19.37 -2.88 -18.87
C SER A 142 18.72 -1.81 -19.76
N GLY A 143 18.32 -0.69 -19.19
CA GLY A 143 17.62 0.38 -19.91
C GLY A 143 18.31 0.90 -21.18
N PRO A 144 19.63 1.14 -21.19
CA PRO A 144 20.33 1.62 -22.38
C PRO A 144 20.21 0.70 -23.59
N GLU A 145 20.37 -0.61 -23.40
CA GLU A 145 20.28 -1.62 -24.46
C GLU A 145 18.85 -1.78 -24.98
N GLU A 146 17.87 -1.78 -24.08
CA GLU A 146 16.45 -1.87 -24.43
C GLU A 146 15.98 -0.60 -25.16
N ALA A 147 16.41 0.60 -24.73
CA ALA A 147 16.11 1.86 -25.40
C ALA A 147 16.76 1.94 -26.79
N GLN A 148 18.02 1.47 -26.95
CA GLN A 148 18.65 1.36 -28.25
C GLN A 148 17.89 0.44 -29.21
N ALA A 149 17.32 -0.67 -28.70
CA ALA A 149 16.50 -1.56 -29.52
C ALA A 149 15.20 -0.88 -29.96
N CYS A 150 14.57 -0.08 -29.10
CA CYS A 150 13.41 0.74 -29.48
C CYS A 150 13.79 1.78 -30.55
N ALA A 151 14.88 2.50 -30.39
CA ALA A 151 15.39 3.46 -31.38
C ALA A 151 15.63 2.80 -32.75
N LYS A 152 16.30 1.61 -32.75
CA LYS A 152 16.53 0.84 -34.00
C LYS A 152 15.22 0.36 -34.64
N ALA A 153 14.18 0.16 -33.86
CA ALA A 153 12.85 -0.25 -34.35
C ALA A 153 11.97 0.96 -34.78
N GLY A 154 12.47 2.19 -34.67
CA GLY A 154 11.74 3.43 -34.99
C GLY A 154 10.62 3.76 -33.99
N LEU A 155 10.72 3.27 -32.74
CA LEU A 155 9.75 3.49 -31.69
C LEU A 155 10.16 4.71 -30.83
N GLY A 156 9.18 5.53 -30.45
CA GLY A 156 9.38 6.63 -29.51
C GLY A 156 9.57 6.10 -28.08
N PHE A 157 10.41 6.78 -27.29
CA PHE A 157 10.59 6.45 -25.89
C PHE A 157 11.01 7.66 -25.06
N GLU A 158 10.87 7.54 -23.74
CA GLU A 158 11.43 8.46 -22.76
C GLU A 158 12.13 7.68 -21.64
N ILE A 159 13.01 8.35 -20.92
CA ILE A 159 13.69 7.84 -19.74
C ILE A 159 13.22 8.64 -18.54
N VAL A 160 12.69 7.95 -17.54
CA VAL A 160 12.26 8.54 -16.27
C VAL A 160 13.19 8.03 -15.18
N PRO A 161 14.12 8.86 -14.70
CA PRO A 161 15.04 8.47 -13.65
C PRO A 161 14.32 7.98 -12.40
N GLY A 162 14.96 7.07 -11.67
CA GLY A 162 14.51 6.58 -10.38
C GLY A 162 15.57 6.79 -9.31
N VAL A 163 15.18 6.62 -8.06
CA VAL A 163 16.12 6.65 -6.93
C VAL A 163 16.96 5.38 -6.96
N SER A 164 18.25 5.53 -7.25
CA SER A 164 19.16 4.38 -7.35
C SER A 164 19.40 3.72 -5.99
N SER A 165 19.39 2.37 -5.96
CA SER A 165 19.76 1.57 -4.79
C SER A 165 21.18 1.85 -4.31
N VAL A 166 22.09 2.25 -5.22
CA VAL A 166 23.47 2.65 -4.90
C VAL A 166 23.52 3.74 -3.84
N ALA A 167 22.64 4.72 -3.91
CA ALA A 167 22.57 5.83 -2.94
C ALA A 167 21.54 5.57 -1.82
N ALA A 168 20.39 5.03 -2.17
CA ALA A 168 19.27 4.90 -1.24
C ALA A 168 19.52 3.83 -0.16
N VAL A 169 20.04 2.66 -0.53
CA VAL A 169 20.28 1.58 0.43
C VAL A 169 21.27 1.99 1.52
N PRO A 170 22.44 2.59 1.20
CA PRO A 170 23.32 3.13 2.23
C PRO A 170 22.66 4.22 3.08
N ALA A 171 21.88 5.13 2.48
CA ALA A 171 21.18 6.18 3.20
C ALA A 171 20.18 5.60 4.22
N TYR A 172 19.40 4.59 3.84
CA TYR A 172 18.50 3.88 4.74
C TYR A 172 19.24 3.04 5.79
N ALA A 173 20.44 2.58 5.47
CA ALA A 173 21.33 1.98 6.45
C ALA A 173 22.02 3.02 7.38
N GLY A 174 21.81 4.32 7.18
CA GLY A 174 22.48 5.36 7.95
C GLY A 174 23.97 5.53 7.62
N ILE A 175 24.35 5.21 6.38
CA ILE A 175 25.73 5.27 5.89
C ILE A 175 25.81 6.31 4.78
N PRO A 176 26.36 7.51 5.00
CA PRO A 176 26.62 8.48 3.94
C PRO A 176 27.76 7.96 3.06
N LEU A 177 27.61 8.03 1.75
CA LEU A 177 28.66 7.60 0.80
C LEU A 177 29.83 8.58 0.75
N THR A 178 29.57 9.83 1.02
CA THR A 178 30.58 10.91 1.07
C THR A 178 30.44 11.69 2.36
N SER A 179 31.54 12.30 2.80
CA SER A 179 31.60 13.20 3.95
C SER A 179 32.59 14.33 3.69
N LYS A 180 32.76 15.20 4.67
CA LYS A 180 33.78 16.26 4.62
C LYS A 180 35.18 15.70 4.37
N ASP A 181 35.48 14.53 4.95
CA ASP A 181 36.79 13.90 4.90
C ASP A 181 36.89 12.79 3.82
N HIS A 182 35.74 12.31 3.31
CA HIS A 182 35.64 11.26 2.29
C HIS A 182 34.86 11.78 1.10
N ARG A 183 35.57 12.32 0.11
CA ARG A 183 34.97 13.05 -1.03
C ARG A 183 34.74 12.17 -2.26
N GLU A 184 35.36 10.99 -2.28
CA GLU A 184 35.31 10.10 -3.42
C GLU A 184 34.58 8.82 -3.09
N VAL A 185 33.75 8.36 -4.03
CA VAL A 185 33.05 7.09 -3.99
C VAL A 185 33.18 6.39 -5.33
N SER A 186 33.55 5.12 -5.29
CA SER A 186 33.56 4.26 -6.47
C SER A 186 32.49 3.21 -6.37
N VAL A 187 31.69 3.05 -7.42
CA VAL A 187 30.67 1.99 -7.51
C VAL A 187 31.20 0.90 -8.42
N VAL A 188 31.26 -0.33 -7.90
CA VAL A 188 31.88 -1.46 -8.59
C VAL A 188 30.87 -2.60 -8.70
N THR A 189 30.56 -3.02 -9.92
CA THR A 189 29.87 -4.29 -10.17
C THR A 189 30.89 -5.41 -10.07
N CYS A 190 30.72 -6.26 -9.06
CA CYS A 190 31.64 -7.36 -8.79
C CYS A 190 31.49 -8.48 -9.84
N GLY A 191 32.63 -9.02 -10.30
CA GLY A 191 32.73 -10.08 -11.29
C GLY A 191 34.18 -10.44 -11.55
N ASP A 192 34.44 -11.39 -12.44
CA ASP A 192 35.75 -12.04 -12.65
C ASP A 192 36.86 -11.13 -13.19
N LYS A 193 36.56 -9.88 -13.54
CA LYS A 193 37.51 -8.99 -14.23
C LYS A 193 37.87 -7.71 -13.47
N VAL A 194 37.58 -7.64 -12.17
CA VAL A 194 37.88 -6.43 -11.38
C VAL A 194 39.34 -6.50 -10.92
N ASP A 195 40.15 -5.47 -11.27
CA ASP A 195 41.49 -5.30 -10.70
C ASP A 195 41.39 -4.56 -9.36
N TRP A 196 41.38 -5.32 -8.26
CA TRP A 196 41.24 -4.76 -6.92
C TRP A 196 42.41 -3.89 -6.48
N ARG A 197 43.54 -3.90 -7.18
CA ARG A 197 44.69 -2.99 -6.91
C ARG A 197 44.36 -1.53 -7.16
N GLU A 198 43.42 -1.26 -8.06
CA GLU A 198 42.93 0.11 -8.33
C GLU A 198 42.14 0.72 -7.17
N TYR A 199 41.73 -0.12 -6.21
CA TYR A 199 40.92 0.24 -5.05
C TYR A 199 41.66 0.08 -3.71
N ALA A 200 42.98 0.09 -3.75
CA ALA A 200 43.84 -0.07 -2.57
C ALA A 200 43.80 1.10 -1.60
N ASP A 201 43.42 2.29 -2.08
CA ASP A 201 43.30 3.50 -1.26
C ASP A 201 42.08 3.46 -0.31
N ASN A 202 41.85 4.56 0.43
CA ASN A 202 40.78 4.67 1.43
C ASN A 202 39.47 5.28 0.90
N ARG A 203 39.29 5.40 -0.43
CA ARG A 203 38.01 5.86 -0.99
C ARG A 203 36.86 4.95 -0.57
N THR A 204 35.64 5.49 -0.49
CA THR A 204 34.46 4.69 -0.25
C THR A 204 34.16 3.80 -1.46
N LEU A 205 33.91 2.50 -1.25
CA LEU A 205 33.44 1.62 -2.31
C LEU A 205 31.99 1.22 -2.05
N VAL A 206 31.19 1.20 -3.11
CA VAL A 206 29.87 0.57 -3.15
C VAL A 206 29.96 -0.63 -4.09
N LEU A 207 29.81 -1.83 -3.52
CA LEU A 207 29.96 -3.07 -4.27
C LEU A 207 28.57 -3.63 -4.59
N LEU A 208 28.33 -3.87 -5.87
CA LEU A 208 27.13 -4.52 -6.39
C LEU A 208 27.42 -5.98 -6.67
N SER A 209 26.44 -6.87 -6.41
CA SER A 209 26.56 -8.31 -6.62
C SER A 209 27.72 -8.99 -5.85
N ALA A 210 28.11 -8.42 -4.69
CA ALA A 210 29.27 -8.88 -3.93
C ALA A 210 28.99 -10.09 -3.03
N VAL A 211 27.75 -10.44 -2.70
CA VAL A 211 27.39 -11.41 -1.65
C VAL A 211 28.07 -12.76 -1.84
N GLY A 212 28.01 -13.32 -3.05
CA GLY A 212 28.57 -14.65 -3.35
C GLY A 212 30.10 -14.70 -3.37
N GLN A 213 30.76 -13.55 -3.54
CA GLN A 213 32.21 -13.41 -3.71
C GLN A 213 32.86 -12.58 -2.61
N ILE A 214 32.13 -12.27 -1.53
CA ILE A 214 32.59 -11.30 -0.52
C ILE A 214 33.90 -11.71 0.15
N ALA A 215 34.15 -13.00 0.33
CA ALA A 215 35.42 -13.51 0.89
C ALA A 215 36.60 -13.19 -0.03
N GLU A 216 36.49 -13.54 -1.31
CA GLU A 216 37.51 -13.31 -2.33
C GLU A 216 37.78 -11.82 -2.55
N ILE A 217 36.72 -11.01 -2.52
CA ILE A 217 36.81 -9.54 -2.66
C ILE A 217 37.53 -8.94 -1.45
N ALA A 218 37.20 -9.37 -0.23
CA ALA A 218 37.82 -8.86 0.99
C ALA A 218 39.32 -9.22 1.01
N ASP A 219 39.68 -10.48 0.70
CA ASP A 219 41.04 -10.95 0.62
C ASP A 219 41.86 -10.18 -0.44
N ALA A 220 41.25 -9.94 -1.63
CA ALA A 220 41.90 -9.21 -2.71
C ALA A 220 42.13 -7.73 -2.33
N LEU A 221 41.18 -7.05 -1.68
CA LEU A 221 41.36 -5.69 -1.19
C LEU A 221 42.43 -5.57 -0.11
N VAL A 222 42.51 -6.53 0.80
CA VAL A 222 43.58 -6.59 1.81
C VAL A 222 44.95 -6.85 1.15
N ALA A 223 45.01 -7.79 0.21
CA ALA A 223 46.23 -8.06 -0.55
C ALA A 223 46.69 -6.85 -1.39
N ALA A 224 45.73 -6.03 -1.88
CA ALA A 224 46.01 -4.80 -2.58
C ALA A 224 46.55 -3.67 -1.68
N GLY A 225 46.43 -3.81 -0.35
CA GLY A 225 46.97 -2.82 0.62
C GLY A 225 45.94 -2.16 1.51
N ARG A 226 44.65 -2.47 1.41
CA ARG A 226 43.66 -1.99 2.37
C ARG A 226 43.84 -2.64 3.74
N SER A 227 43.61 -1.87 4.80
CA SER A 227 43.63 -2.40 6.16
C SER A 227 42.57 -3.49 6.35
N PRO A 228 42.92 -4.66 6.91
CA PRO A 228 41.94 -5.69 7.28
C PRO A 228 40.89 -5.18 8.28
N ARG A 229 41.17 -4.08 9.00
CA ARG A 229 40.24 -3.42 9.91
C ARG A 229 39.34 -2.39 9.22
N THR A 230 39.47 -2.18 7.89
CA THR A 230 38.58 -1.26 7.15
C THR A 230 37.10 -1.65 7.39
N PRO A 231 36.25 -0.73 7.85
CA PRO A 231 34.85 -1.04 8.10
C PRO A 231 34.10 -1.41 6.83
N VAL A 232 33.21 -2.39 6.96
CA VAL A 232 32.34 -2.87 5.88
C VAL A 232 30.92 -2.99 6.38
N ALA A 233 29.96 -2.56 5.60
CA ALA A 233 28.55 -2.82 5.84
C ALA A 233 27.90 -3.49 4.63
N MET A 234 27.18 -4.58 4.87
CA MET A 234 26.37 -5.26 3.85
C MET A 234 24.90 -5.11 4.23
N THR A 235 24.09 -4.49 3.35
CA THR A 235 22.67 -4.27 3.55
C THR A 235 21.87 -5.01 2.49
N ARG A 236 21.02 -5.96 2.91
CA ARG A 236 20.12 -6.69 2.02
C ARG A 236 18.71 -6.10 2.08
N VAL A 237 17.94 -6.28 1.00
CA VAL A 237 16.53 -5.85 0.85
C VAL A 237 16.36 -4.40 1.33
N GLY A 238 17.32 -3.55 0.97
CA GLY A 238 17.41 -2.17 1.45
C GLY A 238 16.19 -1.34 1.13
N THR A 239 15.91 -0.35 1.96
CA THR A 239 14.77 0.57 1.95
C THR A 239 13.42 -0.06 2.30
N THR A 240 13.33 -1.36 2.42
CA THR A 240 12.12 -2.05 2.85
C THR A 240 12.12 -2.34 4.34
N THR A 241 10.97 -2.70 4.89
CA THR A 241 10.84 -3.10 6.30
C THR A 241 11.46 -4.47 6.62
N GLU A 242 11.99 -5.16 5.60
CA GLU A 242 12.79 -6.38 5.71
C GLU A 242 14.30 -6.11 5.64
N GLN A 243 14.70 -4.84 5.55
CA GLN A 243 16.10 -4.45 5.51
C GLN A 243 16.89 -5.06 6.67
N GLN A 244 18.04 -5.60 6.34
CA GLN A 244 18.98 -6.10 7.33
C GLN A 244 20.39 -5.63 6.97
N THR A 245 21.06 -4.99 7.92
CA THR A 245 22.42 -4.50 7.74
C THR A 245 23.37 -5.23 8.69
N VAL A 246 24.42 -5.82 8.14
CA VAL A 246 25.57 -6.38 8.89
C VAL A 246 26.72 -5.40 8.79
N VAL A 247 27.28 -5.01 9.93
CA VAL A 247 28.48 -4.17 10.03
C VAL A 247 29.63 -5.02 10.55
N SER A 248 30.78 -4.96 9.87
CA SER A 248 31.95 -5.79 10.15
C SER A 248 33.23 -5.09 9.69
N THR A 249 34.32 -5.84 9.57
CA THR A 249 35.57 -5.41 8.97
C THR A 249 35.87 -6.22 7.70
N LEU A 250 36.83 -5.80 6.87
CA LEU A 250 37.26 -6.61 5.71
C LEU A 250 37.72 -8.01 6.14
N ALA A 251 38.35 -8.13 7.31
CA ALA A 251 38.80 -9.44 7.81
C ALA A 251 37.65 -10.41 8.13
N ASP A 252 36.54 -9.87 8.63
CA ASP A 252 35.47 -10.66 9.26
C ASP A 252 34.18 -10.74 8.45
N ILE A 253 33.97 -9.83 7.48
CA ILE A 253 32.70 -9.68 6.75
C ILE A 253 32.20 -10.99 6.12
N ALA A 254 33.09 -11.84 5.62
CA ALA A 254 32.69 -13.09 5.02
C ALA A 254 32.07 -14.07 6.02
N ALA A 255 32.61 -14.11 7.25
CA ALA A 255 32.09 -14.93 8.33
C ALA A 255 30.76 -14.35 8.86
N ASP A 256 30.71 -13.04 9.10
CA ASP A 256 29.55 -12.36 9.66
C ASP A 256 28.36 -12.35 8.69
N ALA A 257 28.59 -12.13 7.40
CA ALA A 257 27.58 -12.22 6.35
C ALA A 257 26.96 -13.62 6.28
N ARG A 258 27.77 -14.66 6.42
CA ARG A 258 27.34 -16.05 6.44
C ARG A 258 26.52 -16.37 7.70
N ALA A 259 26.98 -15.90 8.87
CA ALA A 259 26.28 -16.08 10.15
C ALA A 259 24.91 -15.38 10.13
N ALA A 260 24.84 -14.19 9.53
CA ALA A 260 23.62 -13.43 9.37
C ALA A 260 22.73 -13.89 8.19
N ARG A 261 23.14 -14.92 7.45
CA ARG A 261 22.44 -15.45 6.26
C ARG A 261 22.13 -14.36 5.22
N MET A 262 23.12 -13.52 4.95
CA MET A 262 22.97 -12.49 3.93
C MET A 262 22.82 -13.11 2.54
N THR A 263 21.80 -12.63 1.81
CA THR A 263 21.45 -13.11 0.46
C THR A 263 21.23 -11.91 -0.48
N PRO A 264 21.38 -12.08 -1.79
CA PRO A 264 20.93 -11.07 -2.76
C PRO A 264 19.42 -10.83 -2.66
N PRO A 265 18.96 -9.60 -3.03
CA PRO A 265 19.74 -8.44 -3.44
C PRO A 265 20.38 -7.72 -2.24
N ALA A 266 21.65 -7.36 -2.35
CA ALA A 266 22.35 -6.63 -1.30
C ALA A 266 23.38 -5.64 -1.88
N ILE A 267 23.56 -4.54 -1.16
CA ILE A 267 24.60 -3.52 -1.41
C ILE A 267 25.64 -3.62 -0.30
N THR A 268 26.92 -3.62 -0.68
CA THR A 268 28.01 -3.61 0.29
C THR A 268 28.78 -2.30 0.20
N VAL A 269 28.97 -1.62 1.33
CA VAL A 269 29.77 -0.40 1.45
C VAL A 269 31.05 -0.72 2.20
N VAL A 270 32.19 -0.33 1.63
CA VAL A 270 33.53 -0.50 2.24
C VAL A 270 34.16 0.86 2.46
N GLY A 271 34.59 1.19 3.66
CA GLY A 271 35.28 2.43 4.00
C GLY A 271 34.86 3.01 5.35
N ASP A 272 35.59 4.02 5.79
CA ASP A 272 35.44 4.63 7.11
C ASP A 272 34.06 5.30 7.34
N VAL A 273 33.37 5.67 6.25
CA VAL A 273 31.99 6.21 6.31
C VAL A 273 31.01 5.24 6.99
N VAL A 274 31.28 3.94 6.97
CA VAL A 274 30.47 2.92 7.64
C VAL A 274 30.39 3.16 9.14
N GLY A 275 31.46 3.68 9.76
CA GLY A 275 31.47 4.01 11.18
C GLY A 275 30.46 5.10 11.57
N LEU A 276 30.02 5.94 10.62
CA LEU A 276 29.01 6.97 10.90
C LEU A 276 27.62 6.39 11.17
N ARG A 277 27.36 5.16 10.71
CA ARG A 277 26.08 4.46 10.96
C ARG A 277 25.74 4.36 12.45
N GLU A 278 26.72 4.23 13.33
CA GLU A 278 26.48 4.17 14.77
C GLU A 278 25.62 5.33 15.28
N LYS A 279 25.78 6.52 14.69
CA LYS A 279 25.05 7.72 15.03
C LYS A 279 23.91 8.07 14.08
N LEU A 280 23.94 7.55 12.86
CA LEU A 280 23.03 7.91 11.77
C LEU A 280 22.01 6.83 11.42
N SER A 281 22.04 5.67 12.09
CA SER A 281 21.02 4.63 11.88
C SER A 281 19.66 5.15 12.33
N TRP A 282 18.75 5.35 11.39
CA TRP A 282 17.44 5.94 11.64
C TRP A 282 16.28 5.01 11.25
N PHE A 283 16.47 4.18 10.23
CA PHE A 283 15.40 3.38 9.65
C PHE A 283 15.17 2.08 10.42
N GLU A 284 16.20 1.27 10.60
CA GLU A 284 16.14 0.00 11.36
C GLU A 284 15.95 0.22 12.87
N THR A 285 16.11 1.47 13.34
CA THR A 285 15.89 1.86 14.74
C THR A 285 14.49 2.37 15.02
N LYS A 286 13.64 2.51 14.01
CA LYS A 286 12.24 2.89 14.19
C LYS A 286 11.55 1.96 15.20
N PRO A 287 10.65 2.49 16.05
CA PRO A 287 10.02 1.71 17.13
C PRO A 287 9.32 0.43 16.73
N LEU A 288 8.68 0.44 15.56
CA LEU A 288 7.91 -0.69 15.02
C LEU A 288 8.56 -1.29 13.76
N PHE A 289 9.88 -1.10 13.60
CA PHE A 289 10.57 -1.55 12.39
C PHE A 289 10.34 -3.05 12.13
N GLY A 290 9.76 -3.35 10.96
CA GLY A 290 9.46 -4.70 10.51
C GLY A 290 8.34 -5.41 11.26
N TRP A 291 7.60 -4.74 12.16
CA TRP A 291 6.44 -5.34 12.81
C TRP A 291 5.30 -5.51 11.82
N ARG A 292 4.78 -6.71 11.69
CA ARG A 292 3.51 -6.97 10.98
C ARG A 292 2.35 -6.60 11.90
N VAL A 293 1.61 -5.57 11.54
CA VAL A 293 0.51 -5.05 12.35
C VAL A 293 -0.82 -5.29 11.64
N LEU A 294 -1.66 -6.10 12.25
CA LEU A 294 -3.00 -6.39 11.74
C LEU A 294 -3.93 -5.20 11.99
N VAL A 295 -4.56 -4.70 10.92
CA VAL A 295 -5.50 -3.56 10.94
C VAL A 295 -6.90 -4.04 10.55
N PRO A 296 -7.78 -4.36 11.53
CA PRO A 296 -9.10 -4.93 11.26
C PRO A 296 -10.13 -3.85 10.90
N ARG A 297 -9.94 -3.19 9.75
CA ARG A 297 -10.81 -2.11 9.24
C ARG A 297 -11.06 -2.25 7.74
N THR A 298 -12.11 -1.59 7.24
CA THR A 298 -12.31 -1.43 5.79
C THR A 298 -11.19 -0.59 5.19
N LYS A 299 -10.86 -0.83 3.92
CA LYS A 299 -9.76 -0.16 3.20
C LYS A 299 -9.81 1.37 3.35
N ASP A 300 -10.98 1.97 3.16
CA ASP A 300 -11.16 3.42 3.24
C ASP A 300 -10.91 4.01 4.65
N GLN A 301 -11.13 3.22 5.70
CA GLN A 301 -10.95 3.64 7.08
C GLN A 301 -9.57 3.30 7.63
N ALA A 302 -8.84 2.42 6.95
CA ALA A 302 -7.53 1.95 7.39
C ALA A 302 -6.39 2.87 6.94
N ALA A 303 -6.58 3.68 5.88
CA ALA A 303 -5.50 4.40 5.21
C ALA A 303 -4.68 5.30 6.15
N SER A 304 -5.31 6.15 6.97
CA SER A 304 -4.59 7.03 7.91
C SER A 304 -3.85 6.25 8.99
N LEU A 305 -4.49 5.20 9.53
CA LEU A 305 -3.90 4.32 10.55
C LEU A 305 -2.69 3.56 9.98
N SER A 306 -2.83 2.99 8.79
CA SER A 306 -1.75 2.28 8.09
C SER A 306 -0.59 3.22 7.75
N LEU A 307 -0.87 4.45 7.31
CA LEU A 307 0.15 5.46 7.04
C LEU A 307 0.92 5.82 8.32
N GLY A 308 0.24 6.07 9.42
CA GLY A 308 0.88 6.34 10.72
C GLY A 308 1.76 5.18 11.17
N LEU A 309 1.29 3.93 11.05
CA LEU A 309 2.07 2.74 11.39
C LEU A 309 3.33 2.59 10.51
N ARG A 310 3.23 2.82 9.19
CA ARG A 310 4.40 2.84 8.28
C ARG A 310 5.39 3.91 8.67
N GLY A 311 4.93 5.08 9.11
CA GLY A 311 5.78 6.15 9.63
C GLY A 311 6.74 5.68 10.74
N PHE A 312 6.31 4.74 11.59
CA PHE A 312 7.10 4.11 12.64
C PHE A 312 7.80 2.80 12.19
N GLY A 313 7.75 2.45 10.92
CA GLY A 313 8.45 1.30 10.34
C GLY A 313 7.67 -0.02 10.38
N ALA A 314 6.38 -0.01 10.71
CA ALA A 314 5.54 -1.19 10.67
C ALA A 314 5.11 -1.57 9.24
N VAL A 315 4.70 -2.83 9.09
CA VAL A 315 4.03 -3.40 7.92
C VAL A 315 2.55 -3.60 8.27
N PRO A 316 1.67 -2.64 8.00
CA PRO A 316 0.25 -2.83 8.26
C PRO A 316 -0.34 -3.80 7.24
N GLU A 317 -1.15 -4.73 7.74
CA GLU A 317 -1.93 -5.67 6.93
C GLU A 317 -3.42 -5.45 7.23
N GLU A 318 -4.14 -4.96 6.23
CA GLU A 318 -5.53 -4.56 6.36
C GLU A 318 -6.44 -5.77 6.15
N VAL A 319 -7.23 -6.08 7.18
CA VAL A 319 -8.22 -7.17 7.14
C VAL A 319 -9.59 -6.57 7.39
N PRO A 320 -10.42 -6.40 6.35
CA PRO A 320 -11.79 -5.92 6.51
C PRO A 320 -12.58 -6.83 7.47
N THR A 321 -13.24 -6.25 8.46
CA THR A 321 -14.09 -7.00 9.41
C THR A 321 -15.58 -6.76 9.19
N ILE A 322 -15.91 -5.78 8.38
CA ILE A 322 -17.25 -5.48 7.89
C ILE A 322 -17.20 -5.25 6.38
N SER A 323 -18.30 -5.54 5.72
CA SER A 323 -18.58 -5.18 4.34
C SER A 323 -19.80 -4.26 4.30
N VAL A 324 -19.76 -3.28 3.42
CA VAL A 324 -20.91 -2.43 3.11
C VAL A 324 -21.51 -2.98 1.82
N GLU A 325 -22.76 -3.43 1.93
CA GLU A 325 -23.47 -4.04 0.81
C GLU A 325 -24.70 -3.21 0.43
N PRO A 326 -25.18 -3.30 -0.81
CA PRO A 326 -26.45 -2.69 -1.20
C PRO A 326 -27.61 -3.14 -0.31
N PRO A 327 -28.68 -2.35 -0.21
CA PRO A 327 -29.86 -2.74 0.56
C PRO A 327 -30.54 -3.98 -0.07
N ARG A 328 -31.19 -4.81 0.75
CA ARG A 328 -31.94 -5.98 0.26
C ARG A 328 -33.09 -5.60 -0.67
N ASN A 329 -33.63 -4.40 -0.50
CA ASN A 329 -34.68 -3.85 -1.33
C ASN A 329 -34.24 -2.52 -1.95
N PRO A 330 -33.60 -2.53 -3.13
CA PRO A 330 -33.12 -1.29 -3.77
C PRO A 330 -34.26 -0.37 -4.22
N LEU A 331 -35.47 -0.87 -4.40
CA LEU A 331 -36.62 -0.08 -4.87
C LEU A 331 -36.98 1.08 -3.93
N GLN A 332 -36.70 0.97 -2.64
CA GLN A 332 -36.96 2.08 -1.71
C GLN A 332 -35.99 3.25 -1.99
N MET A 333 -34.72 2.92 -2.21
CA MET A 333 -33.71 3.92 -2.56
C MET A 333 -34.02 4.56 -3.93
N ASP A 334 -34.42 3.76 -4.92
CA ASP A 334 -34.82 4.23 -6.24
C ASP A 334 -36.00 5.23 -6.18
N LYS A 335 -37.03 4.92 -5.35
CA LYS A 335 -38.18 5.80 -5.11
C LYS A 335 -37.78 7.10 -4.42
N ALA A 336 -36.86 7.00 -3.44
CA ALA A 336 -36.40 8.18 -2.71
C ALA A 336 -35.56 9.09 -3.60
N VAL A 337 -34.61 8.56 -4.39
CA VAL A 337 -33.82 9.35 -5.34
C VAL A 337 -34.71 10.00 -6.40
N ARG A 338 -35.70 9.28 -6.93
CA ARG A 338 -36.70 9.87 -7.83
C ARG A 338 -37.48 10.99 -7.15
N GLY A 339 -37.94 10.75 -5.92
CA GLY A 339 -38.64 11.78 -5.13
C GLY A 339 -37.80 13.04 -4.86
N LEU A 340 -36.46 12.85 -4.68
CA LEU A 340 -35.54 13.97 -4.55
C LEU A 340 -35.52 14.83 -5.82
N VAL A 341 -35.39 14.20 -6.99
CA VAL A 341 -35.43 14.91 -8.30
C VAL A 341 -36.78 15.60 -8.56
N GLU A 342 -37.87 14.98 -8.09
CA GLU A 342 -39.23 15.54 -8.21
C GLU A 342 -39.52 16.66 -7.19
N GLY A 343 -38.56 16.99 -6.29
CA GLY A 343 -38.71 18.02 -5.27
C GLY A 343 -39.66 17.63 -4.12
N ARG A 344 -39.62 16.34 -3.71
CA ARG A 344 -40.50 15.83 -2.65
C ARG A 344 -40.00 16.16 -1.24
N TYR A 345 -38.72 16.50 -1.10
CA TYR A 345 -38.04 16.66 0.18
C TYR A 345 -37.58 18.11 0.38
N GLU A 346 -37.68 18.60 1.59
CA GLU A 346 -37.07 19.86 2.05
C GLU A 346 -35.62 19.61 2.50
N TRP A 347 -35.37 18.46 3.15
CA TRP A 347 -34.10 18.11 3.69
C TRP A 347 -33.64 16.69 3.24
N ILE A 348 -32.34 16.56 3.11
CA ILE A 348 -31.66 15.25 3.17
C ILE A 348 -30.67 15.26 4.34
N ALA A 349 -30.70 14.22 5.19
CA ALA A 349 -29.78 14.12 6.32
C ALA A 349 -28.86 12.91 6.20
N PHE A 350 -27.56 13.19 6.09
CA PHE A 350 -26.53 12.18 6.01
C PHE A 350 -25.93 11.92 7.40
N THR A 351 -26.09 10.70 7.89
CA THR A 351 -25.55 10.26 9.18
C THR A 351 -24.17 9.60 9.07
N SER A 352 -23.70 9.32 7.85
CA SER A 352 -22.41 8.65 7.61
C SER A 352 -21.87 8.90 6.20
N VAL A 353 -20.55 8.73 6.03
CA VAL A 353 -19.89 8.73 4.72
C VAL A 353 -20.47 7.66 3.78
N ASN A 354 -20.83 6.48 4.32
CA ASN A 354 -21.42 5.41 3.52
C ASN A 354 -22.80 5.77 2.96
N ALA A 355 -23.59 6.55 3.70
CA ALA A 355 -24.87 7.06 3.20
C ALA A 355 -24.65 8.04 2.03
N VAL A 356 -23.66 8.93 2.13
CA VAL A 356 -23.28 9.84 1.03
C VAL A 356 -22.87 9.03 -0.20
N ARG A 357 -22.02 7.99 -0.01
CA ARG A 357 -21.58 7.12 -1.09
C ARG A 357 -22.75 6.38 -1.75
N ALA A 358 -23.64 5.78 -0.97
CA ALA A 358 -24.78 5.03 -1.50
C ALA A 358 -25.73 5.91 -2.34
N VAL A 359 -25.97 7.16 -1.91
CA VAL A 359 -26.76 8.12 -2.71
C VAL A 359 -26.00 8.50 -3.97
N ARG A 360 -24.69 8.76 -3.88
CA ARG A 360 -23.85 9.11 -5.02
C ARG A 360 -23.81 7.99 -6.07
N GLU A 361 -23.65 6.74 -5.67
CA GLU A 361 -23.68 5.57 -6.56
C GLU A 361 -25.01 5.48 -7.32
N LYS A 362 -26.13 5.74 -6.65
CA LYS A 362 -27.44 5.82 -7.30
C LYS A 362 -27.58 6.99 -8.27
N PHE A 363 -26.98 8.12 -7.95
CA PHE A 363 -26.92 9.26 -8.85
C PHE A 363 -26.12 8.95 -10.12
N GLU A 364 -24.97 8.31 -9.97
CA GLU A 364 -24.13 7.85 -11.09
C GLU A 364 -24.89 6.83 -11.96
N GLU A 365 -25.62 5.87 -11.35
CA GLU A 365 -26.46 4.88 -12.04
C GLU A 365 -27.55 5.54 -12.91
N TYR A 366 -28.14 6.63 -12.41
CA TYR A 366 -29.20 7.37 -13.13
C TYR A 366 -28.69 8.52 -14.00
N GLY A 367 -27.37 8.73 -14.09
CA GLY A 367 -26.79 9.87 -14.83
C GLY A 367 -27.11 11.22 -14.22
N LEU A 368 -27.36 11.26 -12.91
CA LEU A 368 -27.62 12.49 -12.15
C LEU A 368 -26.31 13.05 -11.60
N ASP A 369 -26.30 14.35 -11.32
CA ASP A 369 -25.20 15.04 -10.69
C ASP A 369 -25.67 15.97 -9.55
N ALA A 370 -24.73 16.73 -8.96
CA ALA A 370 -25.01 17.63 -7.84
C ALA A 370 -26.12 18.67 -8.10
N ARG A 371 -26.46 18.97 -9.35
CA ARG A 371 -27.57 19.90 -9.71
C ARG A 371 -28.93 19.39 -9.27
N ALA A 372 -29.08 18.06 -9.08
CA ALA A 372 -30.35 17.49 -8.59
C ALA A 372 -30.65 17.86 -7.11
N PHE A 373 -29.66 18.38 -6.39
CA PHE A 373 -29.85 18.92 -5.03
C PHE A 373 -30.34 20.38 -5.00
N SER A 374 -30.64 20.98 -6.16
CA SER A 374 -31.08 22.37 -6.21
C SER A 374 -32.36 22.57 -5.39
N GLY A 375 -32.32 23.46 -4.41
CA GLY A 375 -33.44 23.75 -3.49
C GLY A 375 -33.57 22.80 -2.30
N LEU A 376 -32.78 21.73 -2.22
CA LEU A 376 -32.76 20.79 -1.11
C LEU A 376 -31.74 21.22 -0.06
N LYS A 377 -32.16 21.29 1.20
CA LYS A 377 -31.26 21.52 2.33
C LYS A 377 -30.56 20.24 2.74
N ILE A 378 -29.26 20.32 3.08
CA ILE A 378 -28.42 19.17 3.37
C ILE A 378 -27.94 19.23 4.82
N ALA A 379 -28.19 18.17 5.59
CA ALA A 379 -27.67 18.03 6.94
C ALA A 379 -26.61 16.92 7.03
N ALA A 380 -25.57 17.15 7.84
CA ALA A 380 -24.51 16.18 8.11
C ALA A 380 -24.26 16.04 9.59
N VAL A 381 -24.18 14.80 10.11
CA VAL A 381 -23.95 14.53 11.55
C VAL A 381 -22.54 14.89 12.01
N GLY A 382 -21.54 14.88 11.12
CA GLY A 382 -20.17 15.15 11.54
C GLY A 382 -19.22 15.52 10.41
N ASP A 383 -18.03 16.00 10.77
CA ASP A 383 -17.03 16.57 9.86
C ASP A 383 -16.64 15.64 8.70
N LYS A 384 -16.48 14.32 8.97
CA LYS A 384 -16.14 13.35 7.93
C LYS A 384 -17.27 13.21 6.89
N THR A 385 -18.52 13.28 7.33
CA THR A 385 -19.68 13.23 6.45
C THR A 385 -19.79 14.53 5.64
N ALA A 386 -19.58 15.67 6.28
CA ALA A 386 -19.54 16.97 5.62
C ALA A 386 -18.41 17.06 4.59
N ALA A 387 -17.23 16.52 4.89
CA ALA A 387 -16.12 16.44 3.95
C ALA A 387 -16.44 15.56 2.72
N ALA A 388 -17.15 14.43 2.91
CA ALA A 388 -17.59 13.58 1.80
C ALA A 388 -18.63 14.30 0.91
N ILE A 389 -19.54 15.08 1.51
CA ILE A 389 -20.51 15.94 0.80
C ILE A 389 -19.76 17.03 0.01
N ALA A 390 -18.75 17.66 0.63
CA ALA A 390 -17.92 18.68 -0.02
C ALA A 390 -17.11 18.11 -1.20
N ALA A 391 -16.59 16.89 -1.09
CA ALA A 391 -15.92 16.19 -2.18
C ALA A 391 -16.86 15.88 -3.37
N TRP A 392 -18.18 15.86 -3.14
CA TRP A 392 -19.19 15.72 -4.19
C TRP A 392 -19.58 17.08 -4.81
N GLY A 393 -18.99 18.18 -4.33
CA GLY A 393 -19.29 19.54 -4.80
C GLY A 393 -20.50 20.20 -4.12
N LEU A 394 -20.94 19.66 -3.00
CA LEU A 394 -22.08 20.15 -2.21
C LEU A 394 -21.60 20.72 -0.87
N ARG A 395 -22.47 21.41 -0.15
CA ARG A 395 -22.20 21.92 1.20
C ARG A 395 -23.34 21.54 2.12
N ALA A 396 -23.00 21.12 3.35
CA ALA A 396 -24.00 20.93 4.40
C ALA A 396 -24.53 22.28 4.89
N ASP A 397 -25.84 22.44 4.96
CA ASP A 397 -26.54 23.61 5.48
C ASP A 397 -26.67 23.53 7.01
N LEU A 398 -26.75 22.30 7.55
CA LEU A 398 -26.85 22.04 8.98
C LEU A 398 -25.84 21.00 9.44
N MET A 399 -25.12 21.32 10.52
CA MET A 399 -24.26 20.41 11.27
C MET A 399 -24.45 20.66 12.77
N PRO A 400 -24.25 19.64 13.63
CA PRO A 400 -24.28 19.86 15.08
C PRO A 400 -23.28 20.93 15.51
N SER A 401 -23.75 21.89 16.30
CA SER A 401 -22.89 22.92 16.93
C SER A 401 -22.11 22.36 18.15
N GLY A 402 -22.57 21.25 18.70
CA GLY A 402 -22.00 20.56 19.86
C GLY A 402 -21.48 19.18 19.53
N GLU A 403 -22.06 18.15 20.14
CA GLU A 403 -21.68 16.75 19.92
C GLU A 403 -22.03 16.29 18.51
N GLN A 404 -21.05 15.74 17.79
CA GLN A 404 -21.25 15.16 16.45
C GLN A 404 -21.99 13.82 16.54
N SER A 405 -23.25 13.87 16.85
CA SER A 405 -24.16 12.73 17.02
C SER A 405 -25.55 13.02 16.45
N ALA A 406 -26.38 11.99 16.34
CA ALA A 406 -27.78 12.15 15.96
C ALA A 406 -28.53 13.06 16.95
N ALA A 407 -28.20 12.96 18.24
CA ALA A 407 -28.80 13.82 19.28
C ALA A 407 -28.33 15.27 19.13
N GLY A 408 -27.05 15.52 18.85
CA GLY A 408 -26.53 16.85 18.58
C GLY A 408 -27.18 17.48 17.34
N LEU A 409 -27.37 16.69 16.27
CA LEU A 409 -28.05 17.17 15.06
C LEU A 409 -29.51 17.56 15.34
N LEU A 410 -30.24 16.76 16.15
CA LEU A 410 -31.62 17.07 16.57
C LEU A 410 -31.70 18.34 17.42
N ALA A 411 -30.71 18.58 18.27
CA ALA A 411 -30.69 19.78 19.12
C ALA A 411 -30.63 21.09 18.31
N ASP A 412 -30.02 21.04 17.13
CA ASP A 412 -29.84 22.17 16.23
C ASP A 412 -30.85 22.15 15.05
N TRP A 413 -31.72 21.11 14.96
CA TRP A 413 -32.67 20.96 13.86
C TRP A 413 -33.86 21.90 14.06
N PRO A 414 -34.27 22.69 13.03
CA PRO A 414 -35.40 23.59 13.14
C PRO A 414 -36.72 22.79 13.25
N GLU A 415 -37.68 23.31 14.03
CA GLU A 415 -39.07 22.83 13.99
C GLU A 415 -39.67 23.13 12.60
N TYR A 416 -40.57 22.26 12.14
CA TYR A 416 -41.27 22.47 10.89
C TYR A 416 -42.23 23.67 11.01
N ASP A 417 -42.17 24.59 10.05
CA ASP A 417 -43.03 25.78 9.97
C ASP A 417 -43.78 25.80 8.62
N GLU A 418 -45.10 25.62 8.65
CA GLU A 418 -45.95 25.61 7.45
C GLU A 418 -45.84 26.87 6.58
N LEU A 419 -45.37 27.99 7.12
CA LEU A 419 -45.24 29.25 6.37
C LEU A 419 -43.88 29.39 5.72
N LEU A 420 -42.84 28.82 6.31
CA LEU A 420 -41.47 28.97 5.87
C LEU A 420 -40.95 27.72 5.11
N ASP A 421 -41.46 26.54 5.42
CA ASP A 421 -41.06 25.30 4.81
C ASP A 421 -42.15 24.78 3.85
N PRO A 422 -41.95 24.86 2.54
CA PRO A 422 -42.96 24.43 1.56
C PRO A 422 -43.22 22.94 1.57
N ILE A 423 -42.29 22.14 2.13
CA ILE A 423 -42.33 20.67 2.16
C ILE A 423 -41.98 20.21 3.58
N ASN A 424 -42.82 19.38 4.19
CA ASN A 424 -42.60 18.86 5.55
C ASN A 424 -41.79 17.57 5.58
N ARG A 425 -41.01 17.23 4.54
CA ARG A 425 -40.45 15.88 4.39
C ARG A 425 -38.92 15.86 4.35
N VAL A 426 -38.36 14.96 5.12
CA VAL A 426 -36.91 14.71 5.23
C VAL A 426 -36.56 13.32 4.64
N PHE A 427 -35.60 13.29 3.74
CA PHE A 427 -34.99 12.03 3.25
C PHE A 427 -33.84 11.61 4.17
N LEU A 428 -33.92 10.39 4.74
CA LEU A 428 -32.92 9.82 5.64
C LEU A 428 -32.29 8.55 5.04
N PRO A 429 -31.26 8.65 4.21
CA PRO A 429 -30.51 7.49 3.75
C PRO A 429 -29.61 6.98 4.88
N ARG A 430 -29.85 5.74 5.38
CA ARG A 430 -29.16 5.18 6.54
C ARG A 430 -28.72 3.72 6.35
N ALA A 431 -27.92 3.23 7.31
CA ALA A 431 -27.64 1.81 7.44
C ALA A 431 -28.88 1.04 7.95
N ASP A 432 -28.97 -0.24 7.62
CA ASP A 432 -30.00 -1.15 8.12
C ASP A 432 -29.99 -1.34 9.66
N ILE A 433 -28.86 -1.05 10.31
CA ILE A 433 -28.66 -1.16 11.76
C ILE A 433 -28.78 0.18 12.50
N ALA A 434 -29.22 1.26 11.82
CA ALA A 434 -29.36 2.59 12.43
C ALA A 434 -30.45 2.60 13.51
N THR A 435 -30.23 3.39 14.56
CA THR A 435 -31.21 3.54 15.66
C THR A 435 -32.35 4.49 15.23
N GLU A 436 -33.54 4.30 15.81
CA GLU A 436 -34.75 5.10 15.47
C GLU A 436 -34.76 6.51 16.10
N ASN A 437 -33.78 6.85 16.95
CA ASN A 437 -33.79 8.11 17.71
C ASN A 437 -33.87 9.37 16.83
N LEU A 438 -33.18 9.38 15.68
CA LEU A 438 -33.19 10.53 14.78
C LEU A 438 -34.56 10.69 14.11
N VAL A 439 -35.17 9.59 13.68
CA VAL A 439 -36.51 9.59 13.08
C VAL A 439 -37.55 10.08 14.06
N ALA A 440 -37.55 9.52 15.27
CA ALA A 440 -38.48 9.91 16.33
C ALA A 440 -38.36 11.41 16.66
N GLY A 441 -37.13 11.91 16.84
CA GLY A 441 -36.91 13.33 17.14
C GLY A 441 -37.33 14.26 16.02
N LEU A 442 -37.14 13.90 14.77
CA LEU A 442 -37.62 14.72 13.63
C LEU A 442 -39.15 14.74 13.55
N ILE A 443 -39.80 13.62 13.85
CA ILE A 443 -41.29 13.55 13.93
C ILE A 443 -41.79 14.44 15.06
N ASP A 444 -41.14 14.45 16.22
CA ASP A 444 -41.48 15.31 17.36
C ASP A 444 -41.33 16.80 17.01
N LEU A 445 -40.42 17.15 16.08
CA LEU A 445 -40.24 18.49 15.53
C LEU A 445 -41.20 18.82 14.37
N GLY A 446 -42.17 17.95 14.05
CA GLY A 446 -43.19 18.16 13.04
C GLY A 446 -42.83 17.72 11.61
N TRP A 447 -41.67 17.11 11.40
CA TRP A 447 -41.24 16.63 10.09
C TRP A 447 -41.74 15.21 9.79
N GLU A 448 -42.08 14.94 8.54
CA GLU A 448 -42.26 13.58 8.01
C GLU A 448 -40.92 13.02 7.54
N CYS A 449 -40.66 11.77 7.84
CA CYS A 449 -39.37 11.11 7.51
C CYS A 449 -39.57 9.97 6.53
N ASP A 450 -38.88 10.05 5.38
CA ASP A 450 -38.65 8.88 4.51
C ASP A 450 -37.34 8.22 4.96
N ASP A 451 -37.46 7.31 5.92
CA ASP A 451 -36.34 6.49 6.45
C ASP A 451 -36.05 5.35 5.48
N VAL A 452 -34.90 5.44 4.80
CA VAL A 452 -34.55 4.52 3.72
C VAL A 452 -33.24 3.82 4.01
N THR A 453 -33.27 2.51 4.01
CA THR A 453 -32.05 1.69 4.06
C THR A 453 -31.26 1.92 2.76
N ALA A 454 -30.20 2.71 2.85
CA ALA A 454 -29.32 3.01 1.73
C ALA A 454 -28.25 1.96 1.53
N TYR A 455 -27.79 1.32 2.62
CA TYR A 455 -26.80 0.26 2.61
C TYR A 455 -26.97 -0.66 3.82
N ARG A 456 -26.34 -1.83 3.76
CA ARG A 456 -26.27 -2.78 4.89
C ARG A 456 -24.83 -2.90 5.37
N THR A 457 -24.67 -2.96 6.68
CA THR A 457 -23.39 -3.29 7.28
C THR A 457 -23.41 -4.76 7.68
N VAL A 458 -22.72 -5.59 6.92
CA VAL A 458 -22.61 -7.02 7.19
C VAL A 458 -21.22 -7.37 7.70
N ARG A 459 -21.09 -8.51 8.36
CA ARG A 459 -19.78 -9.06 8.71
C ARG A 459 -19.06 -9.43 7.41
N ALA A 460 -17.79 -9.03 7.27
CA ALA A 460 -16.99 -9.39 6.12
C ALA A 460 -16.81 -10.92 6.01
N THR A 461 -16.53 -11.39 4.82
CA THR A 461 -16.10 -12.77 4.59
C THR A 461 -14.81 -13.04 5.36
N PRO A 462 -14.62 -14.28 5.86
CA PRO A 462 -13.37 -14.64 6.51
C PRO A 462 -12.16 -14.35 5.58
N PRO A 463 -11.07 -13.80 6.11
CA PRO A 463 -9.87 -13.56 5.31
C PRO A 463 -9.31 -14.89 4.76
N PRO A 464 -8.45 -14.87 3.73
CA PRO A 464 -7.83 -16.06 3.15
C PRO A 464 -7.18 -16.95 4.20
N ALA A 465 -7.14 -18.26 3.96
CA ALA A 465 -6.60 -19.23 4.92
C ALA A 465 -5.18 -18.87 5.43
N PRO A 466 -4.21 -18.44 4.57
CA PRO A 466 -2.89 -18.05 5.04
C PRO A 466 -2.89 -16.91 6.06
N VAL A 467 -3.81 -15.93 5.91
CA VAL A 467 -3.95 -14.80 6.85
C VAL A 467 -4.56 -15.29 8.18
N ARG A 468 -5.59 -16.15 8.14
CA ARG A 468 -6.19 -16.74 9.34
C ARG A 468 -5.20 -17.57 10.13
N ASP A 469 -4.37 -18.34 9.43
CA ASP A 469 -3.31 -19.15 10.03
C ASP A 469 -2.21 -18.28 10.62
N ALA A 470 -1.85 -17.18 9.96
CA ALA A 470 -0.91 -16.19 10.47
C ALA A 470 -1.41 -15.53 11.77
N ILE A 471 -2.71 -15.19 11.86
CA ILE A 471 -3.32 -14.63 13.07
C ILE A 471 -3.22 -15.62 14.23
N LYS A 472 -3.56 -16.90 14.00
CA LYS A 472 -3.60 -17.95 15.04
C LYS A 472 -2.21 -18.44 15.44
N SER A 473 -1.24 -18.43 14.54
CA SER A 473 0.13 -18.94 14.77
C SER A 473 1.11 -17.89 15.29
N GLY A 474 0.67 -16.63 15.49
CA GLY A 474 1.52 -15.58 16.03
C GLY A 474 2.50 -14.97 15.05
N LYS A 475 2.18 -15.00 13.75
CA LYS A 475 2.98 -14.34 12.71
C LYS A 475 2.74 -12.83 12.64
N PHE A 476 1.75 -12.30 13.37
CA PHE A 476 1.54 -10.88 13.57
C PHE A 476 2.18 -10.43 14.88
N ASP A 477 2.87 -9.30 14.83
CA ASP A 477 3.51 -8.68 15.98
C ASP A 477 2.51 -7.92 16.84
N ALA A 478 1.55 -7.24 16.20
CA ALA A 478 0.49 -6.53 16.88
C ALA A 478 -0.83 -6.57 16.11
N VAL A 479 -1.92 -6.26 16.81
CA VAL A 479 -3.23 -5.93 16.22
C VAL A 479 -3.75 -4.64 16.86
N VAL A 480 -4.33 -3.75 16.05
CA VAL A 480 -4.87 -2.46 16.48
C VAL A 480 -6.39 -2.43 16.37
N PHE A 481 -7.08 -2.30 17.49
CA PHE A 481 -8.54 -2.25 17.53
C PHE A 481 -9.03 -0.83 17.78
N THR A 482 -9.79 -0.29 16.84
CA THR A 482 -10.34 1.06 16.89
C THR A 482 -11.79 1.12 17.37
N SER A 483 -12.40 -0.01 17.71
CA SER A 483 -13.74 -0.11 18.31
C SER A 483 -14.03 -1.50 18.84
N SER A 484 -15.03 -1.61 19.73
CA SER A 484 -15.53 -2.90 20.24
C SER A 484 -16.06 -3.81 19.12
N SER A 485 -16.63 -3.24 18.05
CA SER A 485 -17.13 -4.02 16.92
C SER A 485 -16.00 -4.67 16.12
N THR A 486 -14.86 -4.00 15.95
CA THR A 486 -13.69 -4.58 15.25
C THR A 486 -13.13 -5.79 16.01
N VAL A 487 -13.14 -5.76 17.35
CA VAL A 487 -12.76 -6.91 18.19
C VAL A 487 -13.68 -8.11 17.94
N ARG A 488 -14.99 -7.90 18.12
CA ARG A 488 -16.01 -8.96 17.94
C ARG A 488 -15.97 -9.56 16.54
N ASN A 489 -15.86 -8.70 15.55
CA ASN A 489 -15.88 -9.12 14.15
C ASN A 489 -14.62 -9.91 13.78
N LEU A 490 -13.42 -9.40 14.10
CA LEU A 490 -12.18 -10.11 13.82
C LEU A 490 -12.16 -11.50 14.46
N VAL A 491 -12.48 -11.59 15.76
CA VAL A 491 -12.54 -12.87 16.46
C VAL A 491 -13.56 -13.82 15.82
N GLY A 492 -14.67 -13.27 15.32
CA GLY A 492 -15.73 -14.06 14.67
C GLY A 492 -15.36 -14.59 13.28
N ILE A 493 -14.55 -13.86 12.48
CA ILE A 493 -14.21 -14.25 11.09
C ILE A 493 -12.85 -14.95 10.98
N ALA A 494 -11.90 -14.63 11.87
CA ALA A 494 -10.52 -15.12 11.77
C ALA A 494 -10.06 -15.91 13.01
N GLY A 495 -10.81 -15.87 14.11
CA GLY A 495 -10.40 -16.43 15.39
C GLY A 495 -9.59 -15.45 16.24
N LYS A 496 -9.17 -15.91 17.42
CA LYS A 496 -8.40 -15.07 18.35
C LYS A 496 -6.97 -14.91 17.89
N PRO A 497 -6.39 -13.69 17.94
CA PRO A 497 -4.95 -13.48 17.80
C PRO A 497 -4.17 -14.35 18.79
N HIS A 498 -2.98 -14.75 18.37
CA HIS A 498 -2.08 -15.56 19.19
C HIS A 498 -1.67 -14.82 20.48
N PRO A 499 -1.43 -15.49 21.62
CA PRO A 499 -1.03 -14.83 22.88
C PRO A 499 0.27 -14.04 22.83
N SER A 500 1.13 -14.25 21.83
CA SER A 500 2.34 -13.45 21.61
C SER A 500 2.07 -12.13 20.89
N THR A 501 0.93 -12.01 20.22
CA THR A 501 0.54 -10.79 19.49
C THR A 501 0.18 -9.68 20.46
N VAL A 502 0.77 -8.51 20.28
CA VAL A 502 0.48 -7.31 21.09
C VAL A 502 -0.92 -6.79 20.74
N ILE A 503 -1.77 -6.59 21.74
CA ILE A 503 -3.13 -6.08 21.57
C ILE A 503 -3.16 -4.60 21.94
N ALA A 504 -3.36 -3.74 20.92
CA ALA A 504 -3.50 -2.29 21.09
C ALA A 504 -4.95 -1.86 20.85
N VAL A 505 -5.50 -1.04 21.74
CA VAL A 505 -6.90 -0.63 21.71
C VAL A 505 -7.05 0.88 21.87
N ILE A 506 -8.03 1.45 21.16
CA ILE A 506 -8.24 2.91 21.09
C ILE A 506 -8.82 3.51 22.38
N GLY A 507 -9.45 2.72 23.23
CA GLY A 507 -10.09 3.25 24.41
C GLY A 507 -10.70 2.19 25.33
N PRO A 508 -11.19 2.58 26.54
CA PRO A 508 -11.62 1.66 27.60
C PRO A 508 -12.75 0.71 27.20
N ALA A 509 -13.72 1.18 26.41
CA ALA A 509 -14.83 0.33 25.94
C ALA A 509 -14.34 -0.79 25.02
N THR A 510 -13.34 -0.51 24.17
CA THR A 510 -12.70 -1.49 23.29
C THR A 510 -11.83 -2.45 24.10
N ALA A 511 -11.13 -1.97 25.13
CA ALA A 511 -10.35 -2.78 26.06
C ALA A 511 -11.24 -3.81 26.77
N LYS A 512 -12.34 -3.37 27.37
CA LYS A 512 -13.31 -4.26 28.00
C LYS A 512 -13.80 -5.36 27.06
N THR A 513 -14.15 -4.99 25.83
CA THR A 513 -14.60 -5.99 24.83
C THR A 513 -13.48 -6.96 24.45
N ALA A 514 -12.22 -6.50 24.34
CA ALA A 514 -11.09 -7.38 24.09
C ALA A 514 -10.89 -8.39 25.22
N GLU A 515 -10.96 -7.95 26.47
CA GLU A 515 -10.85 -8.80 27.66
C GLU A 515 -12.01 -9.81 27.76
N GLU A 516 -13.24 -9.40 27.47
CA GLU A 516 -14.42 -10.30 27.40
C GLU A 516 -14.23 -11.41 26.36
N HIS A 517 -13.47 -11.15 25.29
CA HIS A 517 -13.08 -12.14 24.28
C HIS A 517 -11.81 -12.92 24.65
N GLY A 518 -11.26 -12.68 25.85
CA GLY A 518 -10.07 -13.37 26.38
C GLY A 518 -8.77 -12.93 25.70
N LEU A 519 -8.70 -11.68 25.21
CA LEU A 519 -7.48 -11.04 24.74
C LEU A 519 -6.87 -10.23 25.89
N ARG A 520 -5.52 -10.28 26.01
CA ARG A 520 -4.81 -9.45 26.97
C ARG A 520 -4.50 -8.11 26.29
N VAL A 521 -5.02 -7.02 26.82
CA VAL A 521 -4.71 -5.68 26.33
C VAL A 521 -3.30 -5.29 26.81
N ASP A 522 -2.41 -4.99 25.87
CA ASP A 522 -1.03 -4.58 26.14
C ASP A 522 -0.84 -3.06 26.01
N VAL A 523 -1.63 -2.41 25.14
CA VAL A 523 -1.56 -0.99 24.83
C VAL A 523 -2.96 -0.38 24.81
N LEU A 524 -3.15 0.69 25.58
CA LEU A 524 -4.38 1.49 25.62
C LEU A 524 -4.01 2.92 25.24
N ALA A 525 -4.64 3.48 24.21
CA ALA A 525 -4.44 4.87 23.82
C ALA A 525 -4.90 5.83 24.94
N SER A 526 -4.20 6.94 25.09
CA SER A 526 -4.49 7.97 26.11
C SER A 526 -5.82 8.70 25.83
N LYS A 527 -6.19 8.79 24.57
CA LYS A 527 -7.45 9.35 24.08
C LYS A 527 -8.01 8.45 22.96
N PRO A 528 -9.33 8.44 22.74
CA PRO A 528 -9.96 7.62 21.69
C PRO A 528 -9.72 8.23 20.28
N ASP A 529 -8.47 8.36 19.92
CA ASP A 529 -7.98 8.92 18.66
C ASP A 529 -7.04 7.93 17.96
N VAL A 530 -7.02 7.95 16.63
CA VAL A 530 -6.23 7.00 15.82
C VAL A 530 -4.74 7.29 15.93
N ASP A 531 -4.34 8.55 15.90
CA ASP A 531 -2.93 8.95 15.98
C ASP A 531 -2.38 8.65 17.37
N GLU A 532 -3.18 8.86 18.42
CA GLU A 532 -2.83 8.48 19.79
C GLU A 532 -2.66 6.96 19.96
N LEU A 533 -3.47 6.15 19.27
CA LEU A 533 -3.32 4.70 19.27
C LEU A 533 -2.02 4.27 18.60
N VAL A 534 -1.68 4.88 17.46
CA VAL A 534 -0.42 4.62 16.74
C VAL A 534 0.78 5.02 17.59
N ASN A 535 0.75 6.22 18.19
CA ASN A 535 1.80 6.71 19.08
C ASN A 535 1.99 5.80 20.30
N ALA A 536 0.91 5.39 20.96
CA ALA A 536 0.97 4.48 22.10
C ALA A 536 1.59 3.11 21.74
N LEU A 537 1.28 2.57 20.56
CA LEU A 537 1.90 1.33 20.07
C LEU A 537 3.39 1.54 19.78
N ALA A 538 3.77 2.68 19.18
CA ALA A 538 5.16 3.03 18.91
C ALA A 538 5.97 3.18 20.21
N ASP A 539 5.43 3.85 21.23
CA ASP A 539 6.06 4.00 22.55
C ASP A 539 6.24 2.65 23.24
N PHE A 540 5.25 1.75 23.12
CA PHE A 540 5.37 0.37 23.60
C PHE A 540 6.51 -0.37 22.87
N GLY A 541 6.59 -0.23 21.55
CA GLY A 541 7.64 -0.83 20.72
C GLY A 541 9.03 -0.30 21.11
N ALA A 542 9.18 1.00 21.29
CA ALA A 542 10.40 1.66 21.73
C ALA A 542 10.86 1.16 23.12
N SER A 543 9.94 1.15 24.09
CA SER A 543 10.21 0.70 25.45
C SER A 543 10.62 -0.78 25.49
N ARG A 544 9.93 -1.62 24.72
CA ARG A 544 10.27 -3.03 24.57
C ARG A 544 11.65 -3.22 23.94
N ARG A 545 11.97 -2.48 22.88
CA ARG A 545 13.29 -2.50 22.24
C ARG A 545 14.37 -2.12 23.22
N GLN A 546 14.19 -1.04 23.97
CA GLN A 546 15.14 -0.56 24.96
C GLN A 546 15.40 -1.61 26.06
N ALA A 547 14.36 -2.23 26.59
CA ALA A 547 14.48 -3.27 27.60
C ALA A 547 15.27 -4.51 27.10
N ILE A 548 15.11 -4.88 25.81
CA ILE A 548 15.87 -5.98 25.20
C ILE A 548 17.35 -5.59 25.07
N ILE A 549 17.64 -4.36 24.61
CA ILE A 549 19.03 -3.87 24.51
C ILE A 549 19.70 -3.87 25.88
N GLU A 550 19.02 -3.39 26.93
CA GLU A 550 19.54 -3.36 28.30
C GLU A 550 19.77 -4.75 28.88
N SER A 551 19.00 -5.75 28.46
CA SER A 551 19.23 -7.15 28.84
C SER A 551 20.40 -7.82 28.12
N GLY A 552 20.97 -7.17 27.09
CA GLY A 552 22.04 -7.73 26.27
C GLY A 552 21.56 -8.81 25.30
N GLU A 553 20.23 -8.96 25.14
CA GLU A 553 19.65 -9.92 24.19
C GLU A 553 19.55 -9.31 22.78
N PRO A 554 19.57 -10.12 21.71
CA PRO A 554 19.31 -9.62 20.36
C PRO A 554 17.88 -9.08 20.26
N VAL A 555 17.74 -7.91 19.63
CA VAL A 555 16.43 -7.29 19.44
C VAL A 555 15.56 -8.18 18.54
N THR A 556 14.44 -8.65 19.07
CA THR A 556 13.51 -9.55 18.39
C THR A 556 12.10 -8.94 18.37
N LYS A 557 11.33 -9.25 17.32
CA LYS A 557 9.91 -8.88 17.21
C LYS A 557 9.04 -9.75 18.12
N PRO A 558 7.83 -9.32 18.47
CA PRO A 558 6.90 -10.14 19.25
C PRO A 558 6.62 -11.52 18.65
N SER A 559 6.49 -11.60 17.31
CA SER A 559 6.26 -12.85 16.56
C SER A 559 7.46 -13.82 16.60
N GLU A 560 8.67 -13.33 16.82
CA GLU A 560 9.91 -14.12 16.88
C GLU A 560 10.17 -14.70 18.29
N ARG A 561 9.38 -14.29 19.28
CA ARG A 561 9.55 -14.75 20.65
C ARG A 561 9.21 -16.23 20.78
N LYS A 562 10.22 -17.08 20.98
CA LYS A 562 9.99 -18.49 21.31
C LYS A 562 9.14 -18.57 22.59
N PRO A 563 8.10 -19.43 22.65
CA PRO A 563 7.37 -19.65 23.89
C PRO A 563 8.37 -20.10 24.96
N SER A 564 8.56 -19.32 26.03
CA SER A 564 9.37 -19.75 27.15
C SER A 564 8.75 -21.05 27.67
N ALA A 565 9.55 -22.12 27.71
CA ALA A 565 9.16 -23.35 28.36
C ALA A 565 8.68 -22.95 29.76
N ARG A 566 7.37 -23.12 30.06
CA ARG A 566 6.79 -22.85 31.35
C ARG A 566 7.64 -23.56 32.40
N ARG A 567 8.38 -22.81 33.21
CA ARG A 567 8.95 -23.31 34.45
C ARG A 567 7.77 -23.86 35.25
N LYS A 568 7.61 -25.18 35.25
CA LYS A 568 6.72 -25.88 36.18
C LYS A 568 7.18 -25.51 37.59
N VAL A 569 6.50 -24.56 38.20
CA VAL A 569 6.61 -24.34 39.65
C VAL A 569 6.05 -25.63 40.28
N ARG A 570 6.95 -26.48 40.74
CA ARG A 570 6.61 -27.58 41.63
C ARG A 570 6.08 -26.92 42.92
N ALA A 571 4.78 -26.99 43.11
CA ALA A 571 4.20 -26.81 44.45
C ALA A 571 4.78 -27.92 45.33
N LYS A 572 5.49 -27.51 46.38
CA LYS A 572 5.75 -28.35 47.55
C LYS A 572 4.60 -28.19 48.54
#